data_746bf8f08f9d58582c4d027d0f6fe5e7
#
_entry.id   746bf8f08f9d58582c4d027d0f6fe5e7
#
_cell.length_a   1.000
_cell.length_b   1.000
_cell.length_c   1.000
_cell.angle_alpha   90.00
_cell.angle_beta   90.00
_cell.angle_gamma   90.00
#
_symmetry.space_group_name_H-M   'P 1'
#
loop_
_entity.id
_entity.type
_entity.pdbx_description
1 polymer ?
#
loop_
_entity_poly.entity_id
_entity_poly.type
_entity_poly.pdbx_seq_one_letter_code
_entity_poly.pdbx_strand_id
1 'polypeptide(L)'
;MRQRHSTIDLTEVEQQQSEAQIIQFPHSKSDDDPERTMAQRQIIHLVEQATDNLPDAFRLVFVARVIEGMTIEETSELLGIKPETVKTRLHRARQLVRDRLESEIGPILMDAFPFAGRRCERLTETVMKRLGFCAD
;
A
#
# COMPACT_ATOMS: atom_id res chain seq x y z
N MET A 1 22.36 22.29 39.49
CA MET A 1 22.58 20.82 39.51
C MET A 1 22.68 20.30 38.09
N ARG A 2 23.88 19.92 37.66
CA ARG A 2 24.08 19.29 36.35
C ARG A 2 23.65 17.85 36.44
N GLN A 3 22.62 17.46 35.67
CA GLN A 3 22.29 16.07 35.43
C GLN A 3 23.44 15.42 34.65
N ARG A 4 24.12 14.47 35.28
CA ARG A 4 25.09 13.61 34.61
C ARG A 4 24.28 12.63 33.74
N HIS A 5 24.34 12.83 32.42
CA HIS A 5 23.99 11.78 31.50
C HIS A 5 24.99 10.63 31.69
N SER A 6 24.53 9.52 32.26
CA SER A 6 25.32 8.29 32.24
C SER A 6 25.37 7.81 30.81
N THR A 7 26.54 7.88 30.21
CA THR A 7 26.82 7.21 28.94
C THR A 7 26.74 5.71 29.17
N ILE A 8 25.76 5.06 28.56
CA ILE A 8 25.67 3.59 28.55
C ILE A 8 26.78 3.11 27.62
N ASP A 9 27.68 2.26 28.15
CA ASP A 9 28.75 1.71 27.34
C ASP A 9 28.20 0.77 26.30
N LEU A 10 28.60 0.95 25.05
CA LEU A 10 28.11 0.13 23.91
C LEU A 10 28.41 -1.36 24.11
N THR A 11 29.42 -1.71 24.87
CA THR A 11 29.74 -3.10 25.20
C THR A 11 28.74 -3.77 26.13
N GLU A 12 28.04 -3.01 26.99
CA GLU A 12 26.95 -3.56 27.81
C GLU A 12 25.68 -3.83 26.98
N VAL A 13 25.45 -3.02 25.95
CA VAL A 13 24.30 -3.22 25.04
C VAL A 13 24.52 -4.45 24.14
N GLU A 14 25.75 -4.71 23.71
CA GLU A 14 26.06 -5.91 22.91
C GLU A 14 25.95 -7.19 23.72
N GLN A 15 26.26 -7.19 25.00
CA GLN A 15 26.07 -8.36 25.87
C GLN A 15 24.60 -8.65 26.17
N GLN A 16 23.72 -7.66 26.20
CA GLN A 16 22.28 -7.87 26.36
C GLN A 16 21.59 -8.32 25.08
N GLN A 17 22.19 -8.09 23.92
CA GLN A 17 21.64 -8.56 22.64
C GLN A 17 21.79 -10.08 22.41
N SER A 18 22.65 -10.76 23.18
CA SER A 18 22.83 -12.21 23.05
C SER A 18 21.67 -13.05 23.59
N GLU A 19 20.73 -12.46 24.33
CA GLU A 19 19.53 -13.13 24.83
C GLU A 19 18.23 -12.75 24.08
N ALA A 20 18.33 -11.93 23.03
CA ALA A 20 17.19 -11.64 22.18
C ALA A 20 16.84 -12.90 21.36
N GLN A 21 15.91 -13.70 21.85
CA GLN A 21 15.28 -14.75 21.05
C GLN A 21 14.57 -14.09 19.90
N ILE A 22 15.05 -14.34 18.69
CA ILE A 22 14.33 -14.01 17.47
C ILE A 22 13.09 -14.91 17.46
N ILE A 23 11.96 -14.36 17.89
CA ILE A 23 10.67 -15.02 17.72
C ILE A 23 10.41 -15.02 16.22
N GLN A 24 10.73 -16.12 15.57
CA GLN A 24 10.27 -16.35 14.21
C GLN A 24 8.76 -16.51 14.28
N PHE A 25 8.04 -15.45 13.88
CA PHE A 25 6.63 -15.63 13.58
C PHE A 25 6.53 -16.76 12.56
N PRO A 26 5.69 -17.77 12.81
CA PRO A 26 5.44 -18.78 11.81
C PRO A 26 4.95 -18.03 10.57
N HIS A 27 5.84 -17.87 9.59
CA HIS A 27 5.38 -17.56 8.25
C HIS A 27 4.41 -18.68 7.95
N SER A 28 3.14 -18.36 7.87
CA SER A 28 2.16 -19.31 7.43
C SER A 28 2.61 -19.76 6.03
N LYS A 29 3.33 -20.86 5.98
CA LYS A 29 3.56 -21.62 4.77
C LYS A 29 2.21 -22.20 4.37
N SER A 30 1.35 -21.36 3.88
CA SER A 30 0.16 -21.79 3.19
C SER A 30 0.10 -21.03 1.86
N ASP A 31 1.12 -21.29 1.02
CA ASP A 31 0.98 -21.04 -0.41
C ASP A 31 -0.09 -21.95 -1.04
N ASP A 32 -0.68 -22.83 -0.24
CA ASP A 32 -1.68 -23.82 -0.63
C ASP A 32 -3.08 -23.57 -0.03
N ASP A 33 -3.38 -22.33 0.42
CA ASP A 33 -4.75 -22.01 0.79
C ASP A 33 -5.57 -21.71 -0.49
N PRO A 34 -6.48 -22.61 -0.88
CA PRO A 34 -7.25 -22.46 -2.12
C PRO A 34 -8.14 -21.21 -2.10
N GLU A 35 -8.64 -20.78 -0.92
CA GLU A 35 -9.45 -19.57 -0.80
C GLU A 35 -8.61 -18.31 -1.04
N ARG A 36 -7.41 -18.28 -0.50
CA ARG A 36 -6.47 -17.16 -0.71
C ARG A 36 -6.04 -17.07 -2.18
N THR A 37 -5.79 -18.21 -2.81
CA THR A 37 -5.44 -18.29 -4.23
C THR A 37 -6.59 -17.81 -5.10
N MET A 38 -7.83 -18.18 -4.78
CA MET A 38 -9.03 -17.71 -5.48
C MET A 38 -9.23 -16.21 -5.33
N ALA A 39 -9.09 -15.66 -4.12
CA ALA A 39 -9.20 -14.23 -3.87
C ALA A 39 -8.12 -13.44 -4.62
N GLN A 40 -6.89 -13.92 -4.66
CA GLN A 40 -5.81 -13.29 -5.42
C GLN A 40 -6.11 -13.28 -6.93
N ARG A 41 -6.61 -14.38 -7.48
CA ARG A 41 -7.01 -14.45 -8.91
C ARG A 41 -8.13 -13.48 -9.23
N GLN A 42 -9.12 -13.35 -8.36
CA GLN A 42 -10.20 -12.38 -8.54
C GLN A 42 -9.69 -10.94 -8.54
N ILE A 43 -8.79 -10.59 -7.64
CA ILE A 43 -8.18 -9.25 -7.60
C ILE A 43 -7.38 -8.98 -8.87
N ILE A 44 -6.55 -9.93 -9.33
CA ILE A 44 -5.79 -9.80 -10.57
C ILE A 44 -6.73 -9.56 -11.75
N HIS A 45 -7.79 -10.36 -11.85
CA HIS A 45 -8.79 -10.22 -12.92
C HIS A 45 -9.48 -8.84 -12.90
N LEU A 46 -9.81 -8.32 -11.72
CA LEU A 46 -10.38 -6.98 -11.59
C LEU A 46 -9.40 -5.87 -12.01
N VAL A 47 -8.12 -6.03 -11.68
CA VAL A 47 -7.07 -5.09 -12.13
C VAL A 47 -6.89 -5.14 -13.64
N GLU A 48 -6.89 -6.33 -14.24
CA GLU A 48 -6.86 -6.51 -15.70
C GLU A 48 -8.05 -5.83 -16.36
N GLN A 49 -9.27 -6.10 -15.91
CA GLN A 49 -10.47 -5.45 -16.42
C GLN A 49 -10.44 -3.92 -16.27
N ALA A 50 -9.99 -3.42 -15.12
CA ALA A 50 -9.86 -1.98 -14.89
C ALA A 50 -8.84 -1.35 -15.85
N THR A 51 -7.76 -2.06 -16.15
CA THR A 51 -6.73 -1.62 -17.09
C THR A 51 -7.23 -1.63 -18.53
N ASP A 52 -7.96 -2.68 -18.93
CA ASP A 52 -8.52 -2.82 -20.26
C ASP A 52 -9.60 -1.76 -20.59
N ASN A 53 -10.30 -1.30 -19.57
CA ASN A 53 -11.30 -0.23 -19.68
C ASN A 53 -10.70 1.18 -19.71
N LEU A 54 -9.38 1.34 -19.54
CA LEU A 54 -8.74 2.64 -19.68
C LEU A 54 -8.75 3.11 -21.14
N PRO A 55 -8.93 4.42 -21.41
CA PRO A 55 -8.65 5.00 -22.70
C PRO A 55 -7.22 4.67 -23.16
N ASP A 56 -7.03 4.41 -24.44
CA ASP A 56 -5.75 3.92 -25.00
C ASP A 56 -4.53 4.72 -24.58
N ALA A 57 -4.66 6.06 -24.58
CA ALA A 57 -3.56 6.95 -24.17
C ALA A 57 -3.13 6.76 -22.70
N PHE A 58 -4.05 6.43 -21.82
CA PHE A 58 -3.78 6.17 -20.40
C PHE A 58 -3.33 4.74 -20.19
N ARG A 59 -3.95 3.78 -20.89
CA ARG A 59 -3.62 2.36 -20.83
C ARG A 59 -2.17 2.11 -21.24
N LEU A 60 -1.71 2.66 -22.35
CA LEU A 60 -0.34 2.50 -22.82
C LEU A 60 0.69 3.00 -21.79
N VAL A 61 0.46 4.17 -21.21
CA VAL A 61 1.34 4.70 -20.16
C VAL A 61 1.28 3.86 -18.89
N PHE A 62 0.09 3.39 -18.50
CA PHE A 62 -0.08 2.56 -17.32
C PHE A 62 0.63 1.21 -17.47
N VAL A 63 0.46 0.54 -18.59
CA VAL A 63 1.13 -0.74 -18.87
C VAL A 63 2.65 -0.55 -18.88
N ALA A 64 3.19 0.42 -19.62
CA ALA A 64 4.61 0.67 -19.70
C ALA A 64 5.24 0.97 -18.34
N ARG A 65 4.58 1.82 -17.53
CA ARG A 65 5.15 2.28 -16.26
C ARG A 65 4.91 1.32 -15.09
N VAL A 66 3.74 0.70 -15.01
CA VAL A 66 3.33 -0.08 -13.83
C VAL A 66 3.55 -1.57 -14.04
N ILE A 67 3.24 -2.09 -15.22
CA ILE A 67 3.36 -3.52 -15.51
C ILE A 67 4.76 -3.86 -15.97
N GLU A 68 5.28 -3.12 -16.97
CA GLU A 68 6.61 -3.36 -17.54
C GLU A 68 7.75 -2.71 -16.72
N GLY A 69 7.43 -1.83 -15.79
CA GLY A 69 8.41 -1.18 -14.92
C GLY A 69 9.36 -0.20 -15.61
N MET A 70 9.00 0.28 -16.80
CA MET A 70 9.81 1.23 -17.57
C MET A 70 9.96 2.55 -16.85
N THR A 71 11.07 3.27 -17.05
CA THR A 71 11.25 4.64 -16.53
C THR A 71 10.38 5.64 -17.29
N ILE A 72 10.28 6.87 -16.79
CA ILE A 72 9.54 7.95 -17.46
C ILE A 72 10.18 8.26 -18.80
N GLU A 73 11.51 8.28 -18.84
CA GLU A 73 12.31 8.55 -20.02
C GLU A 73 12.10 7.49 -21.09
N GLU A 74 12.21 6.21 -20.72
CA GLU A 74 11.96 5.08 -21.62
C GLU A 74 10.53 5.08 -22.16
N THR A 75 9.55 5.35 -21.30
CA THR A 75 8.13 5.46 -21.71
C THR A 75 7.91 6.63 -22.65
N SER A 76 8.56 7.77 -22.38
CA SER A 76 8.53 8.97 -23.22
C SER A 76 9.07 8.68 -24.63
N GLU A 77 10.20 8.00 -24.72
CA GLU A 77 10.81 7.59 -26.00
C GLU A 77 9.94 6.59 -26.74
N LEU A 78 9.47 5.54 -26.04
CA LEU A 78 8.66 4.49 -26.63
C LEU A 78 7.37 5.03 -27.25
N LEU A 79 6.68 5.92 -26.52
CA LEU A 79 5.37 6.44 -26.93
C LEU A 79 5.46 7.74 -27.74
N GLY A 80 6.65 8.33 -27.90
CA GLY A 80 6.85 9.57 -28.61
C GLY A 80 6.14 10.78 -27.97
N ILE A 81 6.02 10.79 -26.64
CA ILE A 81 5.36 11.86 -25.87
C ILE A 81 6.33 12.48 -24.87
N LYS A 82 6.04 13.69 -24.42
CA LYS A 82 6.89 14.39 -23.45
C LYS A 82 6.85 13.70 -22.07
N PRO A 83 7.96 13.73 -21.30
CA PRO A 83 7.99 13.17 -19.93
C PRO A 83 6.89 13.71 -19.02
N GLU A 84 6.57 15.01 -19.13
CA GLU A 84 5.47 15.63 -18.37
C GLU A 84 4.10 15.02 -18.73
N THR A 85 3.90 14.69 -20.01
CA THR A 85 2.69 14.01 -20.48
C THR A 85 2.60 12.59 -19.91
N VAL A 86 3.73 11.88 -19.80
CA VAL A 86 3.79 10.55 -19.17
C VAL A 86 3.33 10.64 -17.72
N LYS A 87 3.86 11.61 -16.94
CA LYS A 87 3.49 11.82 -15.54
C LYS A 87 1.99 12.14 -15.38
N THR A 88 1.48 13.04 -16.17
CA THR A 88 0.06 13.46 -16.12
C THR A 88 -0.88 12.30 -16.48
N ARG A 89 -0.57 11.58 -17.57
CA ARG A 89 -1.36 10.43 -18.00
C ARG A 89 -1.30 9.29 -17.00
N LEU A 90 -0.13 9.01 -16.41
CA LEU A 90 0.02 8.00 -15.37
C LEU A 90 -0.81 8.34 -14.13
N HIS A 91 -0.77 9.58 -13.68
CA HIS A 91 -1.58 10.03 -12.55
C HIS A 91 -3.08 9.80 -12.82
N ARG A 92 -3.55 10.21 -14.00
CA ARG A 92 -4.95 10.01 -14.38
C ARG A 92 -5.33 8.55 -14.53
N ALA A 93 -4.46 7.75 -15.14
CA ALA A 93 -4.68 6.29 -15.26
C ALA A 93 -4.82 5.64 -13.88
N ARG A 94 -3.94 5.96 -12.93
CA ARG A 94 -4.01 5.45 -11.56
C ARG A 94 -5.30 5.83 -10.85
N GLN A 95 -5.80 7.05 -11.05
CA GLN A 95 -7.10 7.45 -10.50
C GLN A 95 -8.23 6.60 -11.07
N LEU A 96 -8.31 6.46 -12.39
CA LEU A 96 -9.37 5.70 -13.04
C LEU A 96 -9.37 4.22 -12.62
N VAL A 97 -8.19 3.60 -12.51
CA VAL A 97 -8.06 2.22 -12.01
C VAL A 97 -8.52 2.13 -10.55
N ARG A 98 -8.09 3.07 -9.71
CA ARG A 98 -8.53 3.11 -8.31
C ARG A 98 -10.02 3.25 -8.17
N ASP A 99 -10.62 4.21 -8.84
CA ASP A 99 -12.07 4.46 -8.80
C ASP A 99 -12.84 3.20 -9.24
N ARG A 100 -12.34 2.51 -10.26
CA ARG A 100 -12.94 1.25 -10.70
C ARG A 100 -12.82 0.15 -9.67
N LEU A 101 -11.65 -0.04 -9.08
CA LEU A 101 -11.44 -1.04 -8.03
C LEU A 101 -12.26 -0.73 -6.79
N GLU A 102 -12.35 0.52 -6.38
CA GLU A 102 -13.18 0.91 -5.24
C GLU A 102 -14.67 0.62 -5.47
N SER A 103 -15.16 0.82 -6.69
CA SER A 103 -16.55 0.51 -7.04
C SER A 103 -16.87 -0.99 -7.03
N GLU A 104 -15.89 -1.83 -7.35
CA GLU A 104 -16.08 -3.29 -7.42
C GLU A 104 -15.78 -4.00 -6.09
N ILE A 105 -14.70 -3.58 -5.41
CA ILE A 105 -14.20 -4.23 -4.19
C ILE A 105 -14.75 -3.54 -2.94
N GLY A 106 -15.04 -2.25 -3.01
CA GLY A 106 -15.49 -1.46 -1.87
C GLY A 106 -16.67 -2.08 -1.11
N PRO A 107 -17.74 -2.51 -1.77
CA PRO A 107 -18.86 -3.20 -1.12
C PRO A 107 -18.44 -4.50 -0.42
N ILE A 108 -17.57 -5.28 -1.06
CA ILE A 108 -17.07 -6.56 -0.52
C ILE A 108 -16.19 -6.32 0.71
N LEU A 109 -15.33 -5.29 0.67
CA LEU A 109 -14.50 -4.91 1.80
C LEU A 109 -15.31 -4.38 2.97
N MET A 110 -16.39 -3.64 2.70
CA MET A 110 -17.30 -3.13 3.75
C MET A 110 -18.02 -4.28 4.46
N ASP A 111 -18.39 -5.34 3.75
CA ASP A 111 -19.01 -6.55 4.33
C ASP A 111 -17.98 -7.41 5.09
N ALA A 112 -16.78 -7.58 4.53
CA ALA A 112 -15.72 -8.38 5.13
C ALA A 112 -15.05 -7.69 6.33
N PHE A 113 -15.01 -6.35 6.33
CA PHE A 113 -14.42 -5.53 7.38
C PHE A 113 -15.43 -4.52 7.92
N PRO A 114 -16.42 -4.97 8.73
CA PRO A 114 -17.41 -4.09 9.31
C PRO A 114 -16.82 -3.03 10.26
N PHE A 115 -15.51 -3.07 10.48
CA PHE A 115 -14.77 -2.09 11.28
C PHE A 115 -14.32 -0.86 10.46
N ALA A 116 -14.35 -0.91 9.13
CA ALA A 116 -14.06 0.22 8.27
C ALA A 116 -15.33 1.08 8.14
N GLY A 117 -15.47 2.10 8.97
CA GLY A 117 -16.62 3.01 8.90
C GLY A 117 -16.72 3.91 10.12
N ARG A 118 -17.85 4.58 10.30
CA ARG A 118 -18.14 5.53 11.39
C ARG A 118 -17.80 5.02 12.81
N ARG A 119 -17.74 3.71 13.00
CA ARG A 119 -17.35 3.10 14.27
C ARG A 119 -15.84 3.20 14.49
N CYS A 120 -15.03 2.96 13.45
CA CYS A 120 -13.59 3.17 13.48
C CYS A 120 -13.23 4.64 13.65
N GLU A 121 -13.90 5.53 12.94
CA GLU A 121 -13.70 6.98 13.09
C GLU A 121 -13.94 7.42 14.52
N ARG A 122 -15.08 7.04 15.13
CA ARG A 122 -15.39 7.35 16.53
C ARG A 122 -14.40 6.73 17.51
N LEU A 123 -13.91 5.52 17.24
CA LEU A 123 -12.93 4.86 18.11
C LEU A 123 -11.59 5.58 18.04
N THR A 124 -11.14 5.90 16.83
CA THR A 124 -9.90 6.66 16.59
C THR A 124 -10.00 8.04 17.24
N GLU A 125 -11.10 8.76 17.03
CA GLU A 125 -11.34 10.07 17.61
C GLU A 125 -11.35 10.03 19.15
N THR A 126 -11.98 9.01 19.74
CA THR A 126 -12.00 8.81 21.19
C THR A 126 -10.61 8.50 21.74
N VAL A 127 -9.84 7.67 21.07
CA VAL A 127 -8.46 7.33 21.47
C VAL A 127 -7.56 8.56 21.35
N MET A 128 -7.62 9.29 20.23
CA MET A 128 -6.84 10.51 20.02
C MET A 128 -7.15 11.57 21.06
N LYS A 129 -8.45 11.74 21.40
CA LYS A 129 -8.89 12.65 22.47
C LYS A 129 -8.34 12.26 23.85
N ARG A 130 -8.32 10.97 24.18
CA ARG A 130 -7.76 10.48 25.45
C ARG A 130 -6.25 10.62 25.53
N LEU A 131 -5.56 10.55 24.38
CA LEU A 131 -4.12 10.74 24.29
C LEU A 131 -3.69 12.22 24.20
N GLY A 132 -4.64 13.16 24.19
CA GLY A 132 -4.36 14.58 24.13
C GLY A 132 -3.95 15.09 22.73
N PHE A 133 -4.17 14.32 21.70
CA PHE A 133 -3.87 14.68 20.31
C PHE A 133 -5.06 15.32 19.57
N CYS A 134 -6.11 15.75 20.26
CA CYS A 134 -7.13 16.59 19.65
C CYS A 134 -6.53 17.97 19.37
N ALA A 135 -6.28 18.26 18.10
CA ALA A 135 -6.24 19.64 17.64
C ALA A 135 -7.66 20.22 17.78
N ASP A 136 -7.75 21.33 18.44
CA ASP A 136 -8.97 22.16 18.47
C ASP A 136 -9.40 22.56 17.04
#